data_efb17e58b9d58cb041341882d99302cf
#
_entry.id   efb17e58b9d58cb041341882d99302cf
#
_cell.length_a   1.000
_cell.length_b   1.000
_cell.length_c   1.000
_cell.angle_alpha   90.00
_cell.angle_beta   90.00
_cell.angle_gamma   90.00
#
_symmetry.space_group_name_H-M   'P 1'
#
loop_
_entity.id
_entity.type
_entity.pdbx_description
1 polymer ?
#
loop_
_entity_poly.entity_id
_entity_poly.type
_entity_poly.pdbx_seq_one_letter_code
_entity_poly.pdbx_strand_id
1 'polypeptide(L)'
;FKREDFLFNGFKCILVSPEHPLSGNPFVWRAEFFDAFAQCDLEMVRRGYYLTYINLSDKYGCPWAIERMKEYYDYLTGERDLGLTPLIFGFSRGGLYTTNFAFTYPDCVGKIYLDAPVLSVLSWPGGKGSGIGAPREWQECLECFGRTEQEISDCKEAFPVRRGAELARLDIP
;
A
#
# COMPACT_ATOMS: atom_id res chain seq x y z
N PHE A 1 8.22 -21.23 -7.28
CA PHE A 1 8.01 -19.82 -7.68
C PHE A 1 9.32 -19.18 -8.18
N LYS A 2 9.18 -18.13 -8.97
CA LYS A 2 10.31 -17.35 -9.49
C LYS A 2 10.21 -15.93 -8.95
N ARG A 3 11.29 -15.39 -8.35
CA ARG A 3 11.40 -13.99 -7.94
C ARG A 3 12.20 -13.22 -8.99
N GLU A 4 11.71 -12.03 -9.31
CA GLU A 4 12.35 -11.05 -10.18
C GLU A 4 12.47 -9.73 -9.42
N ASP A 5 13.69 -9.21 -9.32
CA ASP A 5 13.99 -7.88 -8.76
C ASP A 5 14.35 -6.96 -9.92
N PHE A 6 13.66 -5.83 -10.05
CA PHE A 6 13.83 -4.92 -11.19
C PHE A 6 13.61 -3.46 -10.79
N LEU A 7 13.83 -2.55 -11.73
CA LEU A 7 13.53 -1.13 -11.56
C LEU A 7 12.34 -0.74 -12.43
N PHE A 8 11.39 -0.03 -11.83
CA PHE A 8 10.32 0.66 -12.53
C PHE A 8 10.36 2.15 -12.17
N ASN A 9 10.54 3.01 -13.17
CA ASN A 9 10.68 4.47 -12.99
C ASN A 9 11.72 4.86 -11.90
N GLY A 10 12.81 4.07 -11.76
CA GLY A 10 13.84 4.28 -10.76
C GLY A 10 13.57 3.68 -9.38
N PHE A 11 12.40 3.12 -9.14
CA PHE A 11 12.03 2.43 -7.90
C PHE A 11 12.36 0.96 -7.97
N LYS A 12 12.88 0.41 -6.86
CA LYS A 12 13.10 -1.03 -6.72
C LYS A 12 11.75 -1.74 -6.61
N CYS A 13 11.53 -2.73 -7.47
CA CYS A 13 10.33 -3.53 -7.51
C CYS A 13 10.66 -5.00 -7.40
N ILE A 14 9.71 -5.76 -6.90
CA ILE A 14 9.77 -7.22 -6.80
C ILE A 14 8.51 -7.79 -7.40
N LEU A 15 8.67 -8.81 -8.24
CA LEU A 15 7.58 -9.65 -8.71
C LEU A 15 7.91 -11.11 -8.44
N VAL A 16 7.04 -11.80 -7.74
CA VAL A 16 7.12 -13.23 -7.49
C VAL A 16 6.03 -13.94 -8.29
N SER A 17 6.46 -14.74 -9.24
CA SER A 17 5.56 -15.55 -10.06
C SER A 17 5.37 -16.91 -9.42
N PRO A 18 4.13 -17.40 -9.26
CA PRO A 18 3.86 -18.74 -8.77
C PRO A 18 4.31 -19.79 -9.80
N GLU A 19 4.50 -21.01 -9.35
CA GLU A 19 4.82 -22.15 -10.24
C GLU A 19 3.64 -22.53 -11.14
N HIS A 20 2.43 -22.42 -10.60
CA HIS A 20 1.17 -22.69 -11.29
C HIS A 20 0.24 -21.49 -11.15
N PRO A 21 0.29 -20.52 -12.06
CA PRO A 21 -0.58 -19.33 -11.99
C PRO A 21 -2.06 -19.70 -12.11
N LEU A 22 -2.89 -19.02 -11.34
CA LEU A 22 -4.35 -19.07 -11.54
C LEU A 22 -4.75 -18.33 -12.82
N SER A 23 -5.87 -18.74 -13.40
CA SER A 23 -6.44 -18.07 -14.57
C SER A 23 -6.71 -16.59 -14.27
N GLY A 24 -6.35 -15.72 -15.21
CA GLY A 24 -6.46 -14.26 -15.05
C GLY A 24 -5.36 -13.62 -14.23
N ASN A 25 -4.29 -14.38 -13.90
CA ASN A 25 -3.08 -13.87 -13.23
C ASN A 25 -3.36 -12.99 -12.01
N PRO A 26 -4.23 -13.40 -11.06
CA PRO A 26 -4.53 -12.59 -9.89
C PRO A 26 -3.27 -12.34 -9.06
N PHE A 27 -3.18 -11.18 -8.43
CA PHE A 27 -2.01 -10.85 -7.64
C PHE A 27 -2.32 -10.24 -6.27
N VAL A 28 -1.36 -10.42 -5.38
CA VAL A 28 -1.26 -9.77 -4.09
C VAL A 28 -0.25 -8.64 -4.20
N TRP A 29 -0.60 -7.47 -3.71
CA TRP A 29 0.29 -6.33 -3.65
C TRP A 29 0.64 -6.01 -2.20
N ARG A 30 1.87 -6.27 -1.82
CA ARG A 30 2.39 -5.88 -0.51
C ARG A 30 2.71 -4.40 -0.54
N ALA A 31 1.98 -3.58 0.23
CA ALA A 31 2.14 -2.13 0.20
C ALA A 31 3.42 -1.65 0.92
N GLU A 32 3.84 -2.35 1.96
CA GLU A 32 5.05 -2.05 2.75
C GLU A 32 5.66 -3.31 3.39
N PHE A 33 6.89 -3.22 3.84
CA PHE A 33 7.59 -4.26 4.60
C PHE A 33 7.61 -5.63 3.88
N PHE A 34 8.06 -5.63 2.63
CA PHE A 34 8.24 -6.87 1.88
C PHE A 34 9.15 -7.84 2.65
N ASP A 35 8.83 -9.13 2.62
CA ASP A 35 9.46 -10.21 3.39
C ASP A 35 9.21 -10.20 4.92
N ALA A 36 8.60 -9.17 5.51
CA ALA A 36 8.24 -9.18 6.91
C ALA A 36 6.95 -9.98 7.14
N PHE A 37 7.00 -10.99 8.01
CA PHE A 37 5.83 -11.87 8.30
C PHE A 37 5.22 -12.49 7.03
N ALA A 38 6.06 -13.02 6.17
CA ALA A 38 5.71 -13.44 4.81
C ALA A 38 4.86 -14.72 4.69
N GLN A 39 4.35 -15.28 5.79
CA GLN A 39 3.60 -16.54 5.78
C GLN A 39 2.36 -16.47 4.88
N CYS A 40 1.58 -15.40 4.99
CA CYS A 40 0.41 -15.18 4.12
C CYS A 40 0.81 -14.96 2.67
N ASP A 41 1.85 -14.18 2.44
CA ASP A 41 2.36 -13.89 1.10
C ASP A 41 2.80 -15.18 0.38
N LEU A 42 3.59 -16.00 1.08
CA LEU A 42 4.04 -17.30 0.56
C LEU A 42 2.90 -18.27 0.29
N GLU A 43 1.89 -18.31 1.16
CA GLU A 43 0.71 -19.14 0.96
C GLU A 43 -0.10 -18.69 -0.26
N MET A 44 -0.25 -17.38 -0.49
CA MET A 44 -0.92 -16.86 -1.68
C MET A 44 -0.16 -17.24 -2.95
N VAL A 45 1.18 -17.15 -2.94
CA VAL A 45 2.00 -17.60 -4.08
C VAL A 45 1.84 -19.11 -4.33
N ARG A 46 1.80 -19.95 -3.29
CA ARG A 46 1.54 -21.39 -3.43
C ARG A 46 0.17 -21.68 -4.03
N ARG A 47 -0.82 -20.83 -3.76
CA ARG A 47 -2.18 -20.91 -4.34
C ARG A 47 -2.29 -20.37 -5.75
N GLY A 48 -1.20 -19.91 -6.36
CA GLY A 48 -1.16 -19.45 -7.73
C GLY A 48 -1.36 -17.96 -7.95
N TYR A 49 -1.32 -17.14 -6.87
CA TYR A 49 -1.30 -15.70 -7.00
C TYR A 49 0.12 -15.19 -7.27
N TYR A 50 0.25 -14.18 -8.11
CA TYR A 50 1.46 -13.38 -8.16
C TYR A 50 1.57 -12.54 -6.89
N LEU A 51 2.80 -12.20 -6.48
CA LEU A 51 3.05 -11.28 -5.37
C LEU A 51 3.96 -10.16 -5.85
N THR A 52 3.60 -8.93 -5.54
CA THR A 52 4.38 -7.78 -5.99
C THR A 52 4.62 -6.75 -4.89
N TYR A 53 5.65 -5.94 -5.11
CA TYR A 53 6.04 -4.83 -4.26
C TYR A 53 6.75 -3.75 -5.08
N ILE A 54 6.50 -2.50 -4.76
CA ILE A 54 7.29 -1.35 -5.18
C ILE A 54 7.80 -0.62 -3.94
N ASN A 55 9.09 -0.31 -3.90
CA ASN A 55 9.68 0.39 -2.76
C ASN A 55 9.36 1.89 -2.81
N LEU A 56 8.29 2.26 -2.14
CA LEU A 56 7.90 3.63 -1.83
C LEU A 56 7.99 3.90 -0.32
N SER A 57 8.86 3.18 0.37
CA SER A 57 9.06 3.32 1.83
C SER A 57 9.36 4.78 2.20
N ASP A 58 8.93 5.14 3.41
CA ASP A 58 9.12 6.48 3.99
C ASP A 58 8.39 7.61 3.23
N LYS A 59 7.30 7.27 2.50
CA LYS A 59 6.39 8.23 1.85
C LYS A 59 5.01 8.31 2.50
N TYR A 60 4.75 7.49 3.52
CA TYR A 60 3.56 7.56 4.40
C TYR A 60 2.22 7.56 3.64
N GLY A 61 2.17 6.96 2.45
CA GLY A 61 0.97 6.96 1.61
C GLY A 61 0.48 8.35 1.22
N CYS A 62 1.38 9.35 1.13
CA CYS A 62 1.04 10.69 0.66
C CYS A 62 0.57 10.69 -0.80
N PRO A 63 -0.13 11.74 -1.28
CA PRO A 63 -0.69 11.78 -2.63
C PRO A 63 0.32 11.43 -3.73
N TRP A 64 1.56 11.93 -3.62
CA TRP A 64 2.62 11.60 -4.56
C TRP A 64 2.92 10.09 -4.63
N ALA A 65 2.98 9.42 -3.47
CA ALA A 65 3.22 7.97 -3.42
C ALA A 65 2.06 7.17 -4.04
N ILE A 66 0.82 7.63 -3.83
CA ILE A 66 -0.37 7.00 -4.40
C ILE A 66 -0.39 7.11 -5.93
N GLU A 67 0.06 8.24 -6.49
CA GLU A 67 0.23 8.37 -7.94
C GLU A 67 1.30 7.39 -8.47
N ARG A 68 2.43 7.22 -7.79
CA ARG A 68 3.46 6.23 -8.16
C ARG A 68 2.93 4.80 -8.08
N MET A 69 2.11 4.49 -7.08
CA MET A 69 1.41 3.21 -7.01
C MET A 69 0.51 3.00 -8.24
N LYS A 70 -0.21 4.04 -8.67
CA LYS A 70 -1.09 3.92 -9.86
C LYS A 70 -0.30 3.66 -11.14
N GLU A 71 0.82 4.36 -11.34
CA GLU A 71 1.69 4.10 -12.49
C GLU A 71 2.22 2.65 -12.50
N TYR A 72 2.60 2.16 -11.32
CA TYR A 72 3.06 0.78 -11.17
C TYR A 72 1.94 -0.24 -11.41
N TYR A 73 0.72 0.04 -10.93
CA TYR A 73 -0.46 -0.75 -11.23
C TYR A 73 -0.71 -0.85 -12.74
N ASP A 74 -0.65 0.28 -13.45
CA ASP A 74 -0.86 0.33 -14.91
C ASP A 74 0.19 -0.50 -15.66
N TYR A 75 1.45 -0.44 -15.21
CA TYR A 75 2.52 -1.29 -15.73
C TYR A 75 2.25 -2.77 -15.49
N LEU A 76 1.84 -3.14 -14.27
CA LEU A 76 1.56 -4.55 -13.91
C LEU A 76 0.42 -5.14 -14.73
N THR A 77 -0.64 -4.38 -14.90
CA THR A 77 -1.86 -4.85 -15.62
C THR A 77 -1.74 -4.72 -17.13
N GLY A 78 -1.02 -3.72 -17.63
CA GLY A 78 -0.86 -3.48 -19.07
C GLY A 78 0.31 -4.23 -19.70
N GLU A 79 1.49 -4.24 -19.05
CA GLU A 79 2.70 -4.80 -19.64
C GLU A 79 3.08 -6.18 -19.06
N ARG A 80 2.66 -6.48 -17.82
CA ARG A 80 2.97 -7.75 -17.15
C ARG A 80 1.78 -8.72 -17.13
N ASP A 81 0.65 -8.33 -17.72
CA ASP A 81 -0.56 -9.15 -17.88
C ASP A 81 -1.12 -9.69 -16.55
N LEU A 82 -1.01 -8.91 -15.46
CA LEU A 82 -1.62 -9.24 -14.18
C LEU A 82 -3.09 -8.84 -14.14
N GLY A 83 -3.87 -9.49 -13.25
CA GLY A 83 -5.30 -9.22 -13.09
C GLY A 83 -5.62 -7.79 -12.65
N LEU A 84 -6.80 -7.28 -12.97
CA LEU A 84 -7.17 -5.87 -12.76
C LEU A 84 -7.54 -5.53 -11.31
N THR A 85 -7.82 -6.52 -10.46
CA THR A 85 -8.36 -6.31 -9.11
C THR A 85 -7.51 -7.02 -8.04
N PRO A 86 -6.33 -6.46 -7.69
CA PRO A 86 -5.44 -7.04 -6.70
C PRO A 86 -6.04 -7.11 -5.30
N LEU A 87 -5.51 -8.03 -4.50
CA LEU A 87 -5.60 -7.99 -3.05
C LEU A 87 -4.41 -7.18 -2.53
N ILE A 88 -4.67 -6.07 -1.84
CA ILE A 88 -3.61 -5.21 -1.29
C ILE A 88 -3.44 -5.47 0.21
N PHE A 89 -2.21 -5.81 0.62
CA PHE A 89 -1.83 -6.03 2.02
C PHE A 89 -1.22 -4.79 2.62
N GLY A 90 -1.90 -4.21 3.62
CA GLY A 90 -1.45 -3.07 4.41
C GLY A 90 -1.02 -3.48 5.81
N PHE A 91 0.25 -3.84 5.99
CA PHE A 91 0.86 -4.09 7.30
C PHE A 91 1.43 -2.81 7.89
N SER A 92 1.14 -2.51 9.18
CA SER A 92 1.64 -1.32 9.88
C SER A 92 1.39 -0.04 9.09
N ARG A 93 2.41 0.76 8.77
CA ARG A 93 2.26 1.98 7.94
C ARG A 93 1.81 1.70 6.50
N GLY A 94 1.88 0.44 6.05
CA GLY A 94 1.27 0.01 4.79
C GLY A 94 -0.25 0.24 4.74
N GLY A 95 -0.90 0.38 5.89
CA GLY A 95 -2.29 0.79 5.99
C GLY A 95 -2.59 2.14 5.35
N LEU A 96 -1.68 3.14 5.49
CA LEU A 96 -1.82 4.45 4.84
C LEU A 96 -1.82 4.34 3.31
N TYR A 97 -0.92 3.53 2.75
CA TYR A 97 -0.83 3.30 1.30
C TYR A 97 -2.06 2.58 0.77
N THR A 98 -2.40 1.44 1.39
CA THR A 98 -3.53 0.60 0.97
C THR A 98 -4.85 1.36 0.97
N THR A 99 -5.14 2.06 2.07
CA THR A 99 -6.42 2.79 2.20
C THR A 99 -6.47 4.01 1.30
N ASN A 100 -5.40 4.79 1.19
CA ASN A 100 -5.36 5.95 0.30
C ASN A 100 -5.42 5.55 -1.17
N PHE A 101 -4.80 4.43 -1.56
CA PHE A 101 -4.93 3.90 -2.91
C PHE A 101 -6.37 3.48 -3.21
N ALA A 102 -7.02 2.75 -2.29
CA ALA A 102 -8.42 2.34 -2.43
C ALA A 102 -9.38 3.54 -2.51
N PHE A 103 -9.15 4.60 -1.74
CA PHE A 103 -9.96 5.83 -1.81
C PHE A 103 -9.76 6.60 -3.12
N THR A 104 -8.59 6.55 -3.70
CA THR A 104 -8.26 7.33 -4.90
C THR A 104 -8.58 6.56 -6.19
N TYR A 105 -8.36 5.25 -6.18
CA TYR A 105 -8.51 4.36 -7.33
C TYR A 105 -9.31 3.09 -6.97
N PRO A 106 -10.57 3.22 -6.55
CA PRO A 106 -11.36 2.08 -6.05
C PRO A 106 -11.53 0.97 -7.10
N ASP A 107 -11.66 1.30 -8.37
CA ASP A 107 -11.79 0.32 -9.46
C ASP A 107 -10.52 -0.51 -9.71
N CYS A 108 -9.39 -0.08 -9.13
CA CYS A 108 -8.10 -0.78 -9.20
C CYS A 108 -7.86 -1.70 -8.00
N VAL A 109 -8.85 -1.95 -7.14
CA VAL A 109 -8.71 -2.73 -5.91
C VAL A 109 -9.79 -3.79 -5.82
N GLY A 110 -9.40 -5.06 -5.71
CA GLY A 110 -10.35 -6.15 -5.51
C GLY A 110 -10.68 -6.38 -4.05
N LYS A 111 -9.65 -6.38 -3.19
CA LYS A 111 -9.77 -6.59 -1.74
C LYS A 111 -8.67 -5.84 -1.01
N ILE A 112 -8.90 -5.53 0.26
CA ILE A 112 -7.86 -5.04 1.16
C ILE A 112 -7.76 -5.95 2.39
N TYR A 113 -6.52 -6.18 2.84
CA TYR A 113 -6.22 -6.83 4.10
C TYR A 113 -5.34 -5.91 4.93
N LEU A 114 -5.76 -5.59 6.13
CA LEU A 114 -5.06 -4.67 7.03
C LEU A 114 -4.62 -5.42 8.28
N ASP A 115 -3.32 -5.38 8.56
CA ASP A 115 -2.72 -5.98 9.75
C ASP A 115 -2.03 -4.91 10.59
N ALA A 116 -2.52 -4.69 11.81
CA ALA A 116 -2.06 -3.63 12.71
C ALA A 116 -1.83 -2.27 12.01
N PRO A 117 -2.79 -1.77 11.21
CA PRO A 117 -2.55 -0.68 10.27
C PRO A 117 -2.38 0.66 10.97
N VAL A 118 -1.46 1.48 10.47
CA VAL A 118 -1.47 2.93 10.72
C VAL A 118 -2.52 3.55 9.81
N LEU A 119 -3.52 4.21 10.41
CA LEU A 119 -4.61 4.90 9.70
C LEU A 119 -4.73 6.38 10.13
N SER A 120 -3.74 6.88 10.87
CA SER A 120 -3.64 8.28 11.30
C SER A 120 -2.19 8.66 11.51
N VAL A 121 -1.70 9.63 10.76
CA VAL A 121 -0.32 10.11 10.93
C VAL A 121 -0.10 10.83 12.26
N LEU A 122 -1.15 11.35 12.90
CA LEU A 122 -1.04 11.91 14.26
C LEU A 122 -0.82 10.83 15.31
N SER A 123 -1.39 9.63 15.15
CA SER A 123 -1.12 8.50 16.04
C SER A 123 0.31 8.02 15.87
N TRP A 124 0.70 7.70 14.64
CA TRP A 124 2.07 7.40 14.26
C TRP A 124 2.34 7.96 12.85
N PRO A 125 3.43 8.66 12.62
CA PRO A 125 4.57 8.89 13.54
C PRO A 125 4.41 10.05 14.53
N GLY A 126 3.30 10.79 14.49
CA GLY A 126 3.11 12.03 15.26
C GLY A 126 3.12 11.87 16.79
N GLY A 127 2.80 10.68 17.33
CA GLY A 127 2.77 10.42 18.78
C GLY A 127 1.77 11.28 19.55
N LYS A 128 0.72 11.75 18.86
CA LYS A 128 -0.36 12.54 19.49
C LYS A 128 -1.42 11.55 20.02
N GLY A 129 -1.68 11.58 21.29
CA GLY A 129 -2.59 10.66 21.98
C GLY A 129 -1.82 9.61 22.77
N SER A 130 -2.26 8.33 22.73
CA SER A 130 -1.66 7.24 23.51
C SER A 130 -0.47 6.54 22.85
N GLY A 131 -0.20 6.82 21.58
CA GLY A 131 0.88 6.20 20.82
C GLY A 131 2.26 6.79 21.12
N ILE A 132 3.31 5.99 20.92
CA ILE A 132 4.69 6.48 20.97
C ILE A 132 4.98 7.16 19.64
N GLY A 133 5.43 8.41 19.69
CA GLY A 133 5.84 9.15 18.51
C GLY A 133 7.22 8.71 17.99
N ALA A 134 7.49 9.07 16.75
CA ALA A 134 8.76 8.88 16.08
C ALA A 134 9.18 10.23 15.45
N PRO A 135 9.97 11.07 16.17
CA PRO A 135 10.18 12.45 15.76
C PRO A 135 10.83 12.62 14.38
N ARG A 136 11.74 11.75 14.01
CA ARG A 136 12.37 11.75 12.68
C ARG A 136 11.34 11.43 11.60
N GLU A 137 10.62 10.34 11.78
CA GLU A 137 9.58 9.88 10.85
C GLU A 137 8.42 10.89 10.78
N TRP A 138 8.16 11.61 11.89
CA TRP A 138 7.17 12.69 11.89
C TRP A 138 7.58 13.82 10.96
N GLN A 139 8.83 14.28 11.05
CA GLN A 139 9.35 15.33 10.17
C GLN A 139 9.33 14.88 8.69
N GLU A 140 9.79 13.67 8.40
CA GLU A 140 9.75 13.08 7.06
C GLU A 140 8.31 12.99 6.52
N CYS A 141 7.35 12.62 7.38
CA CYS A 141 5.94 12.55 7.03
C CYS A 141 5.38 13.93 6.63
N LEU A 142 5.63 14.96 7.44
CA LEU A 142 5.20 16.35 7.14
C LEU A 142 5.77 16.83 5.82
N GLU A 143 7.05 16.56 5.55
CA GLU A 143 7.71 16.87 4.28
C GLU A 143 7.07 16.16 3.10
N CYS A 144 6.76 14.86 3.23
CA CYS A 144 6.09 14.08 2.18
C CYS A 144 4.70 14.61 1.84
N PHE A 145 3.95 15.08 2.84
CA PHE A 145 2.64 15.70 2.63
C PHE A 145 2.73 17.17 2.20
N GLY A 146 3.91 17.81 2.31
CA GLY A 146 4.10 19.23 2.05
C GLY A 146 3.27 20.09 3.01
N ARG A 147 3.19 19.69 4.28
CA ARG A 147 2.37 20.33 5.31
C ARG A 147 3.16 20.58 6.58
N THR A 148 2.78 21.64 7.29
CA THR A 148 3.21 21.86 8.67
C THR A 148 2.38 21.00 9.63
N GLU A 149 2.81 20.93 10.91
CA GLU A 149 2.07 20.21 11.95
C GLU A 149 0.64 20.77 12.15
N GLN A 150 0.45 22.07 11.96
CA GLN A 150 -0.88 22.69 12.04
C GLN A 150 -1.76 22.32 10.83
N GLU A 151 -1.19 22.32 9.65
CA GLU A 151 -1.92 22.11 8.39
C GLU A 151 -2.24 20.65 8.12
N ILE A 152 -1.45 19.71 8.65
CA ILE A 152 -1.64 18.28 8.39
C ILE A 152 -3.01 17.78 8.84
N SER A 153 -3.60 18.42 9.88
CA SER A 153 -4.91 18.03 10.42
C SER A 153 -6.05 18.16 9.42
N ASP A 154 -5.90 19.00 8.41
CA ASP A 154 -6.89 19.24 7.36
C ASP A 154 -6.67 18.34 6.11
N CYS A 155 -5.59 17.57 6.10
CA CYS A 155 -5.26 16.66 5.01
C CYS A 155 -5.97 15.32 5.20
N LYS A 156 -6.99 15.04 4.40
CA LYS A 156 -7.80 13.81 4.53
C LYS A 156 -6.98 12.53 4.32
N GLU A 157 -5.96 12.56 3.47
CA GLU A 157 -5.07 11.45 3.17
C GLU A 157 -4.18 11.09 4.38
N ALA A 158 -3.97 12.02 5.30
CA ALA A 158 -3.26 11.77 6.55
C ALA A 158 -4.11 10.99 7.59
N PHE A 159 -5.42 10.89 7.35
CA PHE A 159 -6.38 10.32 8.31
C PHE A 159 -7.38 9.35 7.69
N PRO A 160 -6.96 8.25 7.08
CA PRO A 160 -7.87 7.22 6.60
C PRO A 160 -8.91 6.77 7.63
N VAL A 161 -8.54 6.75 8.92
CA VAL A 161 -9.44 6.38 10.03
C VAL A 161 -10.72 7.24 10.09
N ARG A 162 -10.69 8.46 9.61
CA ARG A 162 -11.85 9.37 9.57
C ARG A 162 -12.78 9.09 8.38
N ARG A 163 -12.38 8.23 7.46
CA ARG A 163 -13.04 7.95 6.19
C ARG A 163 -13.73 6.58 6.14
N GLY A 164 -13.99 5.95 7.29
CA GLY A 164 -14.58 4.62 7.35
C GLY A 164 -15.95 4.51 6.63
N ALA A 165 -16.79 5.54 6.74
CA ALA A 165 -18.07 5.57 6.01
C ALA A 165 -17.89 5.69 4.48
N GLU A 166 -16.81 6.32 4.02
CA GLU A 166 -16.45 6.39 2.60
C GLU A 166 -15.98 5.01 2.13
N LEU A 167 -15.08 4.39 2.88
CA LEU A 167 -14.57 3.04 2.58
C LEU A 167 -15.72 2.02 2.45
N ALA A 168 -16.68 2.07 3.36
CA ALA A 168 -17.85 1.18 3.32
C ALA A 168 -18.74 1.35 2.06
N ARG A 169 -18.65 2.50 1.38
CA ARG A 169 -19.41 2.75 0.13
C ARG A 169 -18.68 2.25 -1.12
N LEU A 170 -17.39 1.95 -1.01
CA LEU A 170 -16.60 1.48 -2.15
C LEU A 170 -16.86 0.01 -2.48
N ASP A 171 -17.58 -0.71 -1.61
CA ASP A 171 -17.89 -2.14 -1.74
C ASP A 171 -16.63 -3.02 -1.96
N ILE A 172 -15.53 -2.61 -1.34
CA ILE A 172 -14.25 -3.33 -1.34
C ILE A 172 -14.21 -4.20 -0.07
N PRO A 173 -14.18 -5.55 -0.21
CA PRO A 173 -14.09 -6.46 0.92
C PRO A 173 -12.77 -6.34 1.69
#